data_17c9dec260138a4e3717fb6964c08942
#
_entry.id   17c9dec260138a4e3717fb6964c08942
#
_cell.length_a   1.000
_cell.length_b   1.000
_cell.length_c   1.000
_cell.angle_alpha   90.00
_cell.angle_beta   90.00
_cell.angle_gamma   90.00
#
_symmetry.space_group_name_H-M   'P 1'
#
loop_
_entity.id
_entity.type
_entity.pdbx_description
1 polymer ?
#
loop_
_entity_poly.entity_id
_entity_poly.type
_entity_poly.pdbx_seq_one_letter_code
_entity_poly.pdbx_strand_id
1 'polypeptide(L)'
;MTRYQKIFKDIKETSDYKTVGEDIDYKIIIDDERREVILQFEESDSREDWKHNLMFIPWILNLDGHKVLTTHGYACAYKSAKNIPLQELCIALNQHGGYDPVIRGWSFGSAMAKIAVRHFWYRRYTKVKEQDTYGDVKVWLNPFAHFLAKKWCCKIMEFVCINDFVTWQVPFYHRTNKKRVGGRFSFKRIFNTEYEHTHYEEFDYSEYEN
;
A
#
# COMPACT_ATOMS: atom_id res chain seq x y z
N MET A 1 -11.21 -17.06 -10.44
CA MET A 1 -10.37 -16.15 -9.60
C MET A 1 -10.47 -14.76 -10.20
N THR A 2 -10.89 -13.79 -9.40
CA THR A 2 -11.02 -12.39 -9.82
C THR A 2 -9.65 -11.73 -10.04
N ARG A 3 -9.62 -10.56 -10.71
CA ARG A 3 -8.38 -9.79 -10.89
C ARG A 3 -7.69 -9.48 -9.56
N TYR A 4 -8.45 -9.01 -8.56
CA TYR A 4 -7.89 -8.61 -7.26
C TYR A 4 -7.40 -9.81 -6.43
N GLN A 5 -8.06 -10.96 -6.53
CA GLN A 5 -7.54 -12.21 -5.94
C GLN A 5 -6.20 -12.61 -6.55
N LYS A 6 -6.07 -12.51 -7.88
CA LYS A 6 -4.82 -12.79 -8.60
C LYS A 6 -3.72 -11.83 -8.18
N ILE A 7 -3.99 -10.52 -8.12
CA ILE A 7 -3.02 -9.51 -7.68
C ILE A 7 -2.52 -9.81 -6.26
N PHE A 8 -3.42 -10.11 -5.32
CA PHE A 8 -3.00 -10.42 -3.96
C PHE A 8 -2.15 -11.69 -3.89
N LYS A 9 -2.55 -12.73 -4.61
CA LYS A 9 -1.77 -13.96 -4.73
C LYS A 9 -0.37 -13.69 -5.28
N ASP A 10 -0.25 -12.89 -6.32
CA ASP A 10 1.04 -12.49 -6.89
C ASP A 10 1.90 -11.70 -5.88
N ILE A 11 1.31 -10.86 -5.02
CA ILE A 11 2.04 -10.16 -3.96
C ILE A 11 2.60 -11.17 -2.95
N LYS A 12 1.79 -12.11 -2.50
CA LYS A 12 2.12 -13.08 -1.45
C LYS A 12 3.11 -14.16 -1.90
N GLU A 13 3.00 -14.66 -3.13
CA GLU A 13 3.77 -15.82 -3.62
C GLU A 13 5.10 -15.44 -4.28
N THR A 14 5.39 -14.18 -4.48
CA THR A 14 6.61 -13.72 -5.12
C THR A 14 7.80 -13.76 -4.15
N SER A 15 8.92 -14.31 -4.61
CA SER A 15 10.13 -14.49 -3.80
C SER A 15 11.31 -13.58 -4.20
N ASP A 16 11.16 -12.74 -5.24
CA ASP A 16 12.22 -11.93 -5.84
C ASP A 16 12.14 -10.44 -5.44
N TYR A 17 11.70 -10.17 -4.22
CA TYR A 17 11.71 -8.84 -3.66
C TYR A 17 13.14 -8.37 -3.33
N LYS A 18 13.36 -7.07 -3.49
CA LYS A 18 14.57 -6.37 -3.04
C LYS A 18 14.28 -5.71 -1.70
N THR A 19 15.15 -5.89 -0.72
CA THR A 19 15.06 -5.24 0.58
C THR A 19 15.86 -3.94 0.59
N VAL A 20 15.29 -2.86 1.08
CA VAL A 20 15.95 -1.56 1.25
C VAL A 20 15.60 -0.91 2.60
N GLY A 21 16.53 -0.11 3.12
CA GLY A 21 16.34 0.64 4.36
C GLY A 21 16.17 -0.29 5.55
N GLU A 22 15.15 0.00 6.37
CA GLU A 22 14.75 -0.82 7.52
C GLU A 22 13.66 -1.80 7.05
N ASP A 23 14.09 -2.88 6.37
CA ASP A 23 13.27 -4.03 5.93
C ASP A 23 12.05 -3.70 5.05
N ILE A 24 12.19 -2.77 4.10
CA ILE A 24 11.16 -2.54 3.08
C ILE A 24 11.40 -3.44 1.89
N ASP A 25 10.53 -4.41 1.70
CA ASP A 25 10.55 -5.31 0.55
C ASP A 25 9.70 -4.76 -0.59
N TYR A 26 10.33 -4.61 -1.77
CA TYR A 26 9.68 -4.10 -2.96
C TYR A 26 10.21 -4.75 -4.23
N LYS A 27 9.44 -4.65 -5.30
CA LYS A 27 9.88 -4.99 -6.65
C LYS A 27 9.24 -4.10 -7.71
N ILE A 28 9.88 -4.02 -8.86
CA ILE A 28 9.33 -3.39 -10.07
C ILE A 28 8.94 -4.51 -11.04
N ILE A 29 7.69 -4.45 -11.54
CA ILE A 29 7.15 -5.39 -12.53
C ILE A 29 6.80 -4.60 -13.79
N ILE A 30 7.19 -5.12 -14.95
CA ILE A 30 6.78 -4.59 -16.25
C ILE A 30 5.65 -5.49 -16.79
N ASP A 31 4.48 -4.92 -16.96
CA ASP A 31 3.32 -5.58 -17.57
C ASP A 31 3.11 -5.03 -18.98
N ASP A 32 3.66 -5.73 -19.97
CA ASP A 32 3.61 -5.32 -21.36
C ASP A 32 2.19 -5.41 -21.95
N GLU A 33 1.39 -6.37 -21.46
CA GLU A 33 0.01 -6.54 -21.94
C GLU A 33 -0.85 -5.33 -21.57
N ARG A 34 -0.68 -4.82 -20.34
CA ARG A 34 -1.45 -3.67 -19.82
C ARG A 34 -0.74 -2.35 -20.03
N ARG A 35 0.51 -2.38 -20.47
CA ARG A 35 1.40 -1.25 -20.56
C ARG A 35 1.51 -0.53 -19.21
N GLU A 36 1.86 -1.27 -18.19
CA GLU A 36 1.98 -0.80 -16.80
C GLU A 36 3.38 -1.06 -16.25
N VAL A 37 3.90 -0.10 -15.49
CA VAL A 37 5.05 -0.29 -14.61
C VAL A 37 4.52 -0.32 -13.18
N ILE A 38 4.71 -1.43 -12.49
CA ILE A 38 4.12 -1.69 -11.19
C ILE A 38 5.22 -1.64 -10.14
N LEU A 39 5.07 -0.76 -9.15
CA LEU A 39 5.83 -0.80 -7.90
C LEU A 39 5.02 -1.56 -6.87
N GLN A 40 5.52 -2.69 -6.42
CA GLN A 40 4.86 -3.58 -5.47
C GLN A 40 5.64 -3.67 -4.18
N PHE A 41 4.95 -3.51 -3.05
CA PHE A 41 5.48 -3.67 -1.71
C PHE A 41 4.86 -4.88 -1.03
N GLU A 42 5.70 -5.68 -0.36
CA GLU A 42 5.27 -6.82 0.43
C GLU A 42 5.08 -6.46 1.91
N GLU A 43 4.47 -7.35 2.65
CA GLU A 43 4.53 -7.36 4.11
C GLU A 43 5.94 -7.75 4.53
N SER A 44 6.55 -6.99 5.41
CA SER A 44 7.80 -7.45 5.99
C SER A 44 7.55 -8.33 7.21
N ASP A 45 8.17 -9.52 7.21
CA ASP A 45 8.01 -10.57 8.22
C ASP A 45 8.82 -10.32 9.51
N SER A 46 9.56 -9.21 9.59
CA SER A 46 10.47 -9.00 10.71
C SER A 46 9.76 -8.51 11.98
N ARG A 47 10.23 -8.95 13.15
CA ARG A 47 9.75 -8.43 14.45
C ARG A 47 10.00 -6.92 14.61
N GLU A 48 10.92 -6.35 13.86
CA GLU A 48 11.22 -4.93 13.91
C GLU A 48 10.15 -4.09 13.23
N ASP A 49 9.50 -4.63 12.21
CA ASP A 49 8.38 -3.98 11.52
C ASP A 49 7.17 -3.81 12.43
N TRP A 50 6.91 -4.76 13.29
CA TRP A 50 5.88 -4.61 14.31
C TRP A 50 6.16 -3.46 15.27
N LYS A 51 7.42 -3.14 15.56
CA LYS A 51 7.76 -1.94 16.37
C LYS A 51 7.43 -0.66 15.61
N HIS A 52 7.73 -0.61 14.31
CA HIS A 52 7.37 0.54 13.46
C HIS A 52 5.85 0.67 13.30
N ASN A 53 5.15 -0.44 13.14
CA ASN A 53 3.69 -0.47 13.08
C ASN A 53 3.02 0.03 14.37
N LEU A 54 3.67 -0.16 15.53
CA LEU A 54 3.15 0.27 16.83
C LEU A 54 3.52 1.72 17.20
N MET A 55 4.39 2.39 16.45
CA MET A 55 4.72 3.79 16.69
C MET A 55 3.70 4.74 16.06
N PHE A 56 2.53 4.85 16.67
CA PHE A 56 1.40 5.66 16.20
C PHE A 56 1.53 7.17 16.44
N ILE A 57 2.67 7.63 16.91
CA ILE A 57 2.91 9.06 17.19
C ILE A 57 2.82 9.83 15.87
N PRO A 58 2.05 10.94 15.82
CA PRO A 58 2.00 11.80 14.65
C PRO A 58 3.39 12.34 14.29
N TRP A 59 3.76 12.25 13.03
CA TRP A 59 5.05 12.68 12.52
C TRP A 59 4.94 13.38 11.18
N ILE A 60 5.80 14.38 10.97
CA ILE A 60 5.89 15.09 9.70
C ILE A 60 6.96 14.40 8.84
N LEU A 61 6.51 13.80 7.74
CA LEU A 61 7.37 13.26 6.69
C LEU A 61 7.54 14.31 5.60
N ASN A 62 8.78 14.57 5.20
CA ASN A 62 9.10 15.44 4.07
C ASN A 62 9.28 14.60 2.80
N LEU A 63 8.45 14.86 1.80
CA LEU A 63 8.48 14.24 0.46
C LEU A 63 8.88 15.31 -0.55
N ASP A 64 10.16 15.42 -0.87
CA ASP A 64 10.72 16.40 -1.81
C ASP A 64 10.25 17.87 -1.54
N GLY A 65 10.32 18.29 -0.27
CA GLY A 65 9.89 19.63 0.16
C GLY A 65 8.42 19.72 0.61
N HIS A 66 7.60 18.72 0.34
CA HIS A 66 6.21 18.66 0.73
C HIS A 66 6.02 17.94 2.07
N LYS A 67 5.50 18.65 3.06
CA LYS A 67 5.24 18.09 4.39
C LYS A 67 3.94 17.33 4.42
N VAL A 68 3.98 16.09 4.90
CA VAL A 68 2.82 15.21 5.08
C VAL A 68 2.77 14.69 6.51
N LEU A 69 1.58 14.55 7.06
CA LEU A 69 1.38 14.06 8.42
C LEU A 69 0.97 12.60 8.39
N THR A 70 1.81 11.73 8.96
CA THR A 70 1.63 10.29 9.05
C THR A 70 2.10 9.78 10.42
N THR A 71 2.22 8.46 10.64
CA THR A 71 2.82 7.94 11.87
C THR A 71 4.34 8.02 11.82
N HIS A 72 4.96 8.12 13.00
CA HIS A 72 6.42 8.10 13.12
C HIS A 72 7.04 6.84 12.52
N GLY A 73 6.46 5.66 12.81
CA GLY A 73 6.95 4.39 12.30
C GLY A 73 7.00 4.35 10.77
N TYR A 74 5.87 4.64 10.10
CA TYR A 74 5.85 4.67 8.63
C TYR A 74 6.74 5.74 8.03
N ALA A 75 6.86 6.89 8.70
CA ALA A 75 7.76 7.95 8.23
C ALA A 75 9.23 7.54 8.30
N CYS A 76 9.67 6.91 9.39
CA CYS A 76 11.04 6.41 9.56
C CYS A 76 11.36 5.33 8.55
N ALA A 77 10.52 4.32 8.40
CA ALA A 77 10.69 3.25 7.44
C ALA A 77 10.78 3.79 6.01
N TYR A 78 9.82 4.59 5.57
CA TYR A 78 9.85 5.16 4.22
C TYR A 78 11.09 6.01 3.95
N LYS A 79 11.54 6.79 4.96
CA LYS A 79 12.75 7.60 4.87
C LYS A 79 14.01 6.74 4.80
N SER A 80 14.08 5.61 5.51
CA SER A 80 15.23 4.70 5.50
C SER A 80 15.51 4.14 4.11
N ALA A 81 14.47 3.90 3.30
CA ALA A 81 14.59 3.44 1.92
C ALA A 81 15.22 4.47 0.96
N LYS A 82 15.51 5.70 1.41
CA LYS A 82 16.18 6.77 0.64
C LYS A 82 15.55 7.00 -0.75
N ASN A 83 14.25 6.81 -0.87
CA ASN A 83 13.50 6.94 -2.12
C ASN A 83 13.86 5.93 -3.23
N ILE A 84 14.64 4.88 -2.93
CA ILE A 84 15.11 3.91 -3.93
C ILE A 84 13.96 3.28 -4.70
N PRO A 85 12.87 2.74 -4.07
CA PRO A 85 11.77 2.13 -4.81
C PRO A 85 11.12 3.11 -5.81
N LEU A 86 10.95 4.37 -5.38
CA LEU A 86 10.34 5.38 -6.23
C LEU A 86 11.26 5.82 -7.38
N GLN A 87 12.56 5.85 -7.16
CA GLN A 87 13.55 6.15 -8.20
C GLN A 87 13.55 5.03 -9.26
N GLU A 88 13.56 3.75 -8.86
CA GLU A 88 13.48 2.63 -9.78
C GLU A 88 12.18 2.64 -10.59
N LEU A 89 11.03 2.94 -9.98
CA LEU A 89 9.78 3.15 -10.71
C LEU A 89 9.93 4.24 -11.78
N CYS A 90 10.51 5.39 -11.44
CA CYS A 90 10.71 6.49 -12.38
C CYS A 90 11.66 6.12 -13.53
N ILE A 91 12.73 5.36 -13.24
CA ILE A 91 13.66 4.86 -14.25
C ILE A 91 12.95 3.91 -15.21
N ALA A 92 12.21 2.93 -14.68
CA ALA A 92 11.46 1.98 -15.49
C ALA A 92 10.41 2.66 -16.38
N LEU A 93 9.67 3.66 -15.86
CA LEU A 93 8.72 4.44 -16.64
C LEU A 93 9.39 5.26 -17.76
N ASN A 94 10.61 5.75 -17.55
CA ASN A 94 11.36 6.46 -18.58
C ASN A 94 11.86 5.49 -19.69
N GLN A 95 12.21 4.24 -19.32
CA GLN A 95 12.62 3.20 -20.27
C GLN A 95 11.43 2.65 -21.09
N HIS A 96 10.24 2.60 -20.48
CA HIS A 96 9.01 2.12 -21.10
C HIS A 96 8.04 3.28 -21.36
N GLY A 97 8.41 4.18 -22.26
CA GLY A 97 7.63 5.38 -22.58
C GLY A 97 6.17 5.06 -22.93
N GLY A 98 5.23 5.76 -22.28
CA GLY A 98 3.79 5.56 -22.48
C GLY A 98 3.18 4.43 -21.66
N TYR A 99 3.92 3.84 -20.71
CA TYR A 99 3.35 2.93 -19.69
C TYR A 99 2.83 3.73 -18.50
N ASP A 100 1.78 3.20 -17.89
CA ASP A 100 1.14 3.82 -16.74
C ASP A 100 1.75 3.34 -15.41
N PRO A 101 1.98 4.21 -14.42
CA PRO A 101 2.42 3.81 -13.10
C PRO A 101 1.27 3.17 -12.30
N VAL A 102 1.54 2.00 -11.70
CA VAL A 102 0.66 1.31 -10.75
C VAL A 102 1.44 1.06 -9.46
N ILE A 103 0.82 1.24 -8.29
CA ILE A 103 1.48 1.01 -7.01
C ILE A 103 0.61 0.11 -6.15
N ARG A 104 1.19 -0.98 -5.63
CA ARG A 104 0.51 -2.01 -4.85
C ARG A 104 1.20 -2.27 -3.53
N GLY A 105 0.44 -2.80 -2.56
CA GLY A 105 1.04 -3.22 -1.31
C GLY A 105 0.10 -4.01 -0.41
N TRP A 106 0.70 -4.80 0.49
CA TRP A 106 -0.01 -5.59 1.48
C TRP A 106 0.50 -5.25 2.88
N SER A 107 -0.41 -5.15 3.87
CA SER A 107 -0.10 -4.90 5.27
C SER A 107 0.78 -3.65 5.47
N PHE A 108 1.97 -3.77 6.04
CA PHE A 108 2.96 -2.69 6.14
C PHE A 108 3.30 -2.13 4.76
N GLY A 109 3.46 -2.98 3.74
CA GLY A 109 3.64 -2.58 2.36
C GLY A 109 2.49 -1.71 1.83
N SER A 110 1.27 -1.82 2.36
CA SER A 110 0.17 -0.93 2.01
C SER A 110 0.42 0.51 2.47
N ALA A 111 1.06 0.71 3.63
CA ALA A 111 1.47 2.02 4.09
C ALA A 111 2.55 2.62 3.19
N MET A 112 3.54 1.83 2.81
CA MET A 112 4.62 2.23 1.90
C MET A 112 4.06 2.61 0.53
N ALA A 113 3.13 1.81 -0.01
CA ALA A 113 2.45 2.08 -1.27
C ALA A 113 1.71 3.43 -1.27
N LYS A 114 0.94 3.72 -0.22
CA LYS A 114 0.21 4.99 -0.08
C LYS A 114 1.14 6.20 -0.03
N ILE A 115 2.23 6.11 0.71
CA ILE A 115 3.23 7.18 0.80
C ILE A 115 3.91 7.35 -0.56
N ALA A 116 4.25 6.25 -1.25
CA ALA A 116 4.86 6.27 -2.57
C ALA A 116 3.96 6.92 -3.63
N VAL A 117 2.64 6.64 -3.63
CA VAL A 117 1.66 7.29 -4.53
C VAL A 117 1.69 8.80 -4.38
N ARG A 118 1.65 9.29 -3.14
CA ARG A 118 1.69 10.73 -2.87
C ARG A 118 3.03 11.34 -3.23
N HIS A 119 4.13 10.66 -2.94
CA HIS A 119 5.48 11.09 -3.29
C HIS A 119 5.71 11.14 -4.80
N PHE A 120 5.22 10.12 -5.53
CA PHE A 120 5.25 10.11 -6.99
C PHE A 120 4.56 11.33 -7.59
N TRP A 121 3.38 11.68 -7.07
CA TRP A 121 2.68 12.90 -7.47
C TRP A 121 3.53 14.16 -7.26
N TYR A 122 4.16 14.31 -6.11
CA TYR A 122 5.00 15.48 -5.85
C TYR A 122 6.22 15.57 -6.75
N ARG A 123 6.78 14.41 -7.13
CA ARG A 123 7.98 14.33 -7.97
C ARG A 123 7.70 14.49 -9.46
N ARG A 124 6.62 13.92 -9.95
CA ARG A 124 6.33 13.82 -11.39
C ARG A 124 5.19 14.72 -11.83
N TYR A 125 4.38 15.24 -10.91
CA TYR A 125 3.11 15.94 -11.16
C TYR A 125 2.16 15.15 -12.08
N THR A 126 2.32 13.83 -12.07
CA THR A 126 1.52 12.88 -12.84
C THR A 126 0.81 11.92 -11.88
N LYS A 127 -0.43 11.57 -12.18
CA LYS A 127 -1.18 10.64 -11.35
C LYS A 127 -0.69 9.21 -11.53
N VAL A 128 -0.70 8.46 -10.44
CA VAL A 128 -0.66 7.01 -10.48
C VAL A 128 -1.98 6.52 -11.09
N LYS A 129 -1.95 5.57 -12.00
CA LYS A 129 -3.15 5.01 -12.65
C LYS A 129 -4.01 4.26 -11.65
N GLU A 130 -3.41 3.39 -10.86
CA GLU A 130 -4.10 2.55 -9.88
C GLU A 130 -3.25 2.31 -8.64
N GLN A 131 -3.90 2.35 -7.47
CA GLN A 131 -3.36 1.96 -6.18
C GLN A 131 -4.21 0.80 -5.65
N ASP A 132 -3.59 -0.37 -5.44
CA ASP A 132 -4.24 -1.54 -4.85
C ASP A 132 -3.55 -1.90 -3.54
N THR A 133 -4.29 -1.86 -2.42
CA THR A 133 -3.74 -2.22 -1.11
C THR A 133 -4.61 -3.25 -0.40
N TYR A 134 -3.96 -4.22 0.24
CA TYR A 134 -4.60 -5.35 0.93
C TYR A 134 -4.18 -5.37 2.40
N GLY A 135 -5.06 -5.86 3.29
CA GLY A 135 -4.81 -5.73 4.71
C GLY A 135 -4.52 -4.27 5.09
N ASP A 136 -5.27 -3.37 4.46
CA ASP A 136 -4.93 -1.96 4.35
C ASP A 136 -4.91 -1.25 5.70
N VAL A 137 -3.78 -0.64 6.03
CA VAL A 137 -3.58 0.12 7.27
C VAL A 137 -3.88 1.60 7.09
N LYS A 138 -4.22 2.28 8.18
CA LYS A 138 -4.50 3.72 8.17
C LYS A 138 -3.18 4.50 8.21
N VAL A 139 -2.98 5.41 7.29
CA VAL A 139 -1.69 6.12 7.11
C VAL A 139 -1.81 7.62 7.40
N TRP A 140 -2.93 8.24 7.07
CA TRP A 140 -3.06 9.69 7.07
C TRP A 140 -3.76 10.23 8.31
N LEU A 141 -3.17 11.18 9.02
CA LEU A 141 -3.83 11.89 10.11
C LEU A 141 -4.84 12.95 9.61
N ASN A 142 -4.79 13.30 8.34
CA ASN A 142 -5.70 14.26 7.72
C ASN A 142 -7.05 13.61 7.39
N PRO A 143 -8.19 14.02 7.99
CA PRO A 143 -9.51 13.48 7.68
C PRO A 143 -9.97 13.77 6.24
N PHE A 144 -9.37 14.77 5.58
CA PHE A 144 -9.64 15.12 4.19
C PHE A 144 -8.78 14.32 3.18
N ALA A 145 -7.99 13.34 3.63
CA ALA A 145 -7.13 12.53 2.76
C ALA A 145 -7.90 11.90 1.60
N HIS A 146 -9.17 11.50 1.82
CA HIS A 146 -10.05 10.98 0.78
C HIS A 146 -10.24 11.94 -0.41
N PHE A 147 -10.49 13.22 -0.13
CA PHE A 147 -10.66 14.22 -1.19
C PHE A 147 -9.34 14.52 -1.91
N LEU A 148 -8.24 14.51 -1.18
CA LEU A 148 -6.92 14.79 -1.73
C LEU A 148 -6.38 13.62 -2.57
N ALA A 149 -6.76 12.39 -2.24
CA ALA A 149 -6.26 11.19 -2.92
C ALA A 149 -6.56 11.18 -4.43
N LYS A 150 -7.72 11.70 -4.83
CA LYS A 150 -8.10 11.85 -6.26
C LYS A 150 -7.13 12.72 -7.07
N LYS A 151 -6.32 13.54 -6.40
CA LYS A 151 -5.25 14.33 -7.05
C LYS A 151 -4.03 13.48 -7.37
N TRP A 152 -3.78 12.42 -6.59
CA TRP A 152 -2.56 11.61 -6.67
C TRP A 152 -2.74 10.34 -7.50
N CYS A 153 -3.94 9.79 -7.52
CA CYS A 153 -4.25 8.52 -8.15
C CYS A 153 -5.60 8.57 -8.87
N CYS A 154 -5.70 7.88 -10.01
CA CYS A 154 -6.94 7.80 -10.78
C CYS A 154 -7.91 6.79 -10.16
N LYS A 155 -7.43 5.61 -9.75
CA LYS A 155 -8.22 4.56 -9.13
C LYS A 155 -7.54 4.07 -7.85
N ILE A 156 -8.26 4.11 -6.73
CA ILE A 156 -7.76 3.71 -5.41
C ILE A 156 -8.64 2.59 -4.88
N MET A 157 -8.03 1.46 -4.55
CA MET A 157 -8.66 0.26 -4.01
C MET A 157 -7.95 -0.14 -2.71
N GLU A 158 -8.56 0.17 -1.56
CA GLU A 158 -8.04 -0.12 -0.22
C GLU A 158 -8.86 -1.24 0.43
N PHE A 159 -8.45 -2.50 0.22
CA PHE A 159 -9.17 -3.69 0.68
C PHE A 159 -8.92 -3.97 2.17
N VAL A 160 -10.02 -4.11 2.90
CA VAL A 160 -10.03 -4.30 4.36
C VAL A 160 -11.01 -5.39 4.74
N CYS A 161 -10.53 -6.45 5.37
CA CYS A 161 -11.40 -7.40 6.06
C CYS A 161 -11.84 -6.83 7.43
N ILE A 162 -13.12 -6.92 7.75
CA ILE A 162 -13.65 -6.42 9.02
C ILE A 162 -13.15 -7.23 10.23
N ASN A 163 -12.74 -8.48 10.02
CA ASN A 163 -12.21 -9.35 11.05
C ASN A 163 -10.67 -9.30 11.17
N ASP A 164 -10.01 -8.58 10.28
CA ASP A 164 -8.58 -8.33 10.30
C ASP A 164 -8.27 -7.19 11.27
N PHE A 165 -7.84 -7.55 12.49
CA PHE A 165 -7.55 -6.58 13.55
C PHE A 165 -6.36 -5.67 13.22
N VAL A 166 -5.41 -6.13 12.41
CA VAL A 166 -4.24 -5.35 11.97
C VAL A 166 -4.70 -4.06 11.30
N THR A 167 -5.76 -4.13 10.50
CA THR A 167 -6.30 -2.97 9.78
C THR A 167 -7.00 -1.94 10.70
N TRP A 168 -7.31 -2.31 11.95
CA TRP A 168 -8.00 -1.43 12.91
C TRP A 168 -7.04 -0.62 13.76
N GLN A 169 -5.79 -1.05 13.84
CA GLN A 169 -4.77 -0.34 14.58
C GLN A 169 -4.71 1.14 14.14
N VAL A 170 -4.01 1.94 14.84
CA VAL A 170 -3.85 3.37 14.57
C VAL A 170 -5.16 4.17 14.68
N PRO A 171 -5.61 4.48 15.90
CA PRO A 171 -6.74 5.37 16.12
C PRO A 171 -6.45 6.77 15.53
N PHE A 172 -7.51 7.52 15.17
CA PHE A 172 -7.44 8.88 14.61
C PHE A 172 -6.79 9.02 13.22
N TYR A 173 -6.29 7.94 12.62
CA TYR A 173 -5.77 7.97 11.24
C TYR A 173 -6.82 7.51 10.25
N HIS A 174 -6.66 7.91 8.99
CA HIS A 174 -7.67 7.75 7.95
C HIS A 174 -7.15 6.98 6.75
N ARG A 175 -8.09 6.34 6.05
CA ARG A 175 -7.94 5.76 4.72
C ARG A 175 -8.44 6.71 3.66
N THR A 176 -8.08 6.45 2.42
CA THR A 176 -8.52 7.27 1.28
C THR A 176 -9.75 6.71 0.58
N ASN A 177 -9.84 5.40 0.36
CA ASN A 177 -10.99 4.76 -0.31
C ASN A 177 -11.19 3.31 0.12
N LYS A 178 -11.73 3.12 1.32
CA LYS A 178 -11.93 1.79 1.93
C LYS A 178 -12.92 0.92 1.15
N LYS A 179 -12.51 -0.30 0.80
CA LYS A 179 -13.31 -1.39 0.25
C LYS A 179 -13.40 -2.54 1.24
N ARG A 180 -14.59 -2.94 1.63
CA ARG A 180 -14.78 -4.04 2.58
C ARG A 180 -14.83 -5.38 1.85
N VAL A 181 -14.07 -6.36 2.35
CA VAL A 181 -14.08 -7.75 1.89
C VAL A 181 -14.19 -8.69 3.08
N GLY A 182 -14.40 -9.99 2.87
CA GLY A 182 -14.36 -11.00 3.93
C GLY A 182 -15.66 -11.17 4.75
N GLY A 183 -16.79 -10.67 4.28
CA GLY A 183 -18.11 -10.95 4.84
C GLY A 183 -18.43 -10.21 6.14
N ARG A 184 -19.29 -10.82 7.01
CA ARG A 184 -19.79 -10.17 8.23
C ARG A 184 -18.82 -10.26 9.40
N PHE A 185 -18.88 -9.27 10.29
CA PHE A 185 -18.15 -9.28 11.56
C PHE A 185 -18.46 -10.52 12.40
N SER A 186 -17.41 -11.14 12.95
CA SER A 186 -17.53 -12.30 13.83
C SER A 186 -16.45 -12.26 14.92
N PHE A 187 -16.87 -12.32 16.19
CA PHE A 187 -15.92 -12.40 17.31
C PHE A 187 -14.99 -13.60 17.22
N LYS A 188 -15.49 -14.76 16.75
CA LYS A 188 -14.68 -15.97 16.57
C LYS A 188 -13.56 -15.77 15.54
N ARG A 189 -13.82 -15.00 14.48
CA ARG A 189 -12.85 -14.71 13.41
C ARG A 189 -11.82 -13.66 13.84
N ILE A 190 -12.14 -12.74 14.75
CA ILE A 190 -11.17 -11.78 15.31
C ILE A 190 -10.01 -12.51 16.02
N PHE A 191 -10.29 -13.60 16.72
CA PHE A 191 -9.23 -14.41 17.35
C PHE A 191 -8.35 -15.16 16.35
N ASN A 192 -8.72 -15.20 15.07
CA ASN A 192 -7.95 -15.74 13.97
C ASN A 192 -7.46 -14.62 13.04
N THR A 193 -7.01 -13.51 13.61
CA THR A 193 -6.59 -12.31 12.87
C THR A 193 -5.50 -12.60 11.85
N GLU A 194 -4.54 -13.45 12.17
CA GLU A 194 -3.46 -13.84 11.27
C GLU A 194 -4.03 -14.46 9.98
N TYR A 195 -4.98 -15.39 10.10
CA TYR A 195 -5.64 -15.97 8.93
C TYR A 195 -6.37 -14.91 8.09
N GLU A 196 -7.19 -14.08 8.71
CA GLU A 196 -7.93 -13.02 8.02
C GLU A 196 -7.02 -11.99 7.34
N HIS A 197 -5.82 -11.77 7.90
CA HIS A 197 -4.84 -10.84 7.36
C HIS A 197 -4.03 -11.42 6.19
N THR A 198 -3.82 -12.73 6.19
CA THR A 198 -2.95 -13.42 5.22
C THR A 198 -3.69 -14.13 4.08
N HIS A 199 -5.04 -14.14 4.07
CA HIS A 199 -5.85 -14.90 3.09
C HIS A 199 -6.81 -14.00 2.30
N TYR A 200 -6.33 -12.83 1.88
CA TYR A 200 -7.12 -11.93 1.06
C TYR A 200 -7.46 -12.52 -0.32
N GLU A 201 -6.76 -13.54 -0.81
CA GLU A 201 -7.07 -14.29 -2.03
C GLU A 201 -8.38 -15.07 -1.97
N GLU A 202 -8.89 -15.37 -0.76
CA GLU A 202 -10.13 -16.11 -0.56
C GLU A 202 -11.38 -15.22 -0.58
N PHE A 203 -11.23 -13.89 -0.51
CA PHE A 203 -12.35 -12.97 -0.43
C PHE A 203 -12.98 -12.71 -1.80
N ASP A 204 -14.29 -12.39 -1.80
CA ASP A 204 -15.02 -12.01 -3.01
C ASP A 204 -14.79 -10.54 -3.37
N TYR A 205 -14.32 -10.29 -4.57
CA TYR A 205 -14.07 -8.97 -5.14
C TYR A 205 -14.98 -8.63 -6.32
N SER A 206 -15.97 -9.47 -6.63
CA SER A 206 -16.85 -9.30 -7.80
C SER A 206 -17.51 -7.93 -7.86
N GLU A 207 -17.86 -7.35 -6.70
CA GLU A 207 -18.43 -6.01 -6.56
C GLU A 207 -17.48 -4.89 -7.05
N TYR A 208 -16.18 -5.14 -7.14
CA TYR A 208 -15.14 -4.13 -7.43
C TYR A 208 -14.47 -4.30 -8.80
N GLU A 209 -14.90 -5.28 -9.60
CA GLU A 209 -14.28 -5.60 -10.90
C GLU A 209 -14.84 -4.78 -12.08
N ASN A 210 -15.85 -3.96 -11.85
CA ASN A 210 -16.52 -3.11 -12.86
C ASN A 210 -15.90 -1.71 -12.99
#